data_b0818e92a7bf0ca9181d47895fc87e2b
#
_entry.id   b0818e92a7bf0ca9181d47895fc87e2b
#
_cell.length_a   1.000
_cell.length_b   1.000
_cell.length_c   1.000
_cell.angle_alpha   90.00
_cell.angle_beta   90.00
_cell.angle_gamma   90.00
#
_symmetry.space_group_name_H-M   'P 1'
#
loop_
_entity.id
_entity.type
_entity.pdbx_description
1 polymer ?
#
loop_
_entity_poly.entity_id
_entity_poly.type
_entity_poly.pdbx_seq_one_letter_code
_entity_poly.pdbx_strand_id
1 'polypeptide(L)' 'MKKPYLKLRRLIEDEGLEIQELAERTSIPRSTLYERVNMPENAGKWSWKEIVAICTVLHIQPEKIGEYFFPAIAKDEKTA' A
#
# COMPACT_ATOMS: atom_id res chain seq x y z
N MET A 1 14.27 -10.94 -4.65
CA MET A 1 13.05 -11.14 -3.86
C MET A 1 12.01 -10.11 -4.22
N LYS A 2 10.77 -10.54 -4.41
CA LYS A 2 9.71 -9.62 -4.81
C LYS A 2 9.22 -8.81 -3.61
N LYS A 3 8.93 -7.53 -3.85
CA LYS A 3 8.35 -6.70 -2.83
C LYS A 3 6.85 -6.96 -2.75
N PRO A 4 6.27 -6.92 -1.54
CA PRO A 4 4.90 -7.38 -1.35
C PRO A 4 3.82 -6.50 -1.98
N TYR A 5 4.10 -5.22 -2.16
CA TYR A 5 3.08 -4.28 -2.63
C TYR A 5 3.50 -3.59 -3.92
N LEU A 6 3.85 -4.39 -4.92
CA LEU A 6 4.32 -3.86 -6.19
C LEU A 6 3.30 -2.94 -6.85
N LYS A 7 2.03 -3.34 -6.82
CA LYS A 7 0.97 -2.54 -7.45
C LYS A 7 0.80 -1.21 -6.74
N LEU A 8 0.86 -1.22 -5.41
CA LEU A 8 0.77 0.01 -4.63
C LEU A 8 1.96 0.93 -4.92
N ARG A 9 3.15 0.35 -4.99
CA ARG A 9 4.35 1.14 -5.31
C ARG A 9 4.26 1.77 -6.68
N ARG A 10 3.75 1.04 -7.65
CA ARG A 10 3.56 1.59 -9.00
C ARG A 10 2.57 2.74 -9.01
N LEU A 11 1.51 2.62 -8.24
CA LEU A 11 0.53 3.71 -8.15
C LEU A 11 1.15 4.95 -7.54
N ILE A 12 1.96 4.80 -6.49
CA ILE A 12 2.64 5.93 -5.88
C ILE A 12 3.53 6.63 -6.90
N GLU A 13 4.26 5.86 -7.69
CA GLU A 13 5.12 6.41 -8.73
C GLU A 13 4.31 7.11 -9.83
N ASP A 14 3.20 6.50 -10.23
CA ASP A 14 2.34 7.06 -11.26
C ASP A 14 1.74 8.39 -10.85
N GLU A 15 1.50 8.57 -9.54
CA GLU A 15 1.01 9.84 -9.01
C GLU A 15 2.12 10.87 -8.83
N GLY A 16 3.34 10.50 -9.14
CA GLY A 16 4.48 11.41 -9.02
C GLY A 16 4.90 11.66 -7.59
N LEU A 17 4.58 10.75 -6.69
CA LEU A 17 4.88 10.93 -5.26
C LEU A 17 6.06 10.07 -4.84
N GLU A 18 6.79 10.56 -3.84
CA GLU A 18 7.80 9.78 -3.16
C GLU A 18 7.23 9.31 -1.83
N ILE A 19 7.89 8.31 -1.24
CA ILE A 19 7.45 7.79 0.06
C ILE A 19 7.38 8.91 1.10
N GLN A 20 8.34 9.82 1.08
CA GLN A 20 8.36 10.93 2.02
C GLN A 20 7.11 11.80 1.87
N GLU A 21 6.73 12.12 0.64
CA GLU A 21 5.55 12.94 0.39
C GLU A 21 4.27 12.23 0.83
N LEU A 22 4.19 10.94 0.53
CA LEU A 22 3.02 10.16 0.93
C LEU A 22 2.93 10.09 2.45
N ALA A 23 4.07 9.92 3.12
CA ALA A 23 4.11 9.90 4.57
C ALA A 23 3.57 11.22 5.16
N GLU A 24 4.00 12.33 4.58
CA GLU A 24 3.53 13.64 5.05
C GLU A 24 2.03 13.81 4.85
N ARG A 25 1.52 13.38 3.71
CA ARG A 25 0.10 13.54 3.40
C ARG A 25 -0.80 12.61 4.21
N THR A 26 -0.27 11.47 4.61
CA THR A 26 -1.06 10.48 5.36
C THR A 26 -0.81 10.56 6.86
N SER A 27 0.17 11.34 7.29
CA SER A 27 0.58 11.44 8.70
C SER A 27 1.11 10.11 9.23
N ILE A 28 1.61 9.27 8.35
CA ILE A 28 2.28 8.02 8.73
C ILE A 28 3.77 8.31 8.78
N PRO A 29 4.49 7.89 9.83
CA PRO A 29 5.94 8.09 9.87
C PRO A 29 6.61 7.49 8.62
N ARG A 30 7.58 8.21 8.08
CA ARG A 30 8.25 7.79 6.85
C ARG A 30 8.87 6.40 6.97
N SER A 31 9.54 6.14 8.08
CA SER A 31 10.18 4.83 8.28
C SER A 31 9.14 3.72 8.33
N THR A 32 8.02 3.95 8.99
CA THR A 32 6.95 2.97 9.07
C THR A 32 6.38 2.70 7.69
N LEU A 33 6.10 3.75 6.94
CA LEU A 33 5.53 3.61 5.60
C LEU A 33 6.48 2.85 4.68
N TYR A 34 7.77 3.22 4.71
CA TYR A 34 8.77 2.56 3.89
C TYR A 34 8.84 1.07 4.20
N GLU A 35 8.88 0.72 5.48
CA GLU A 35 8.96 -0.68 5.87
C GLU A 35 7.73 -1.47 5.44
N ARG A 36 6.56 -0.89 5.60
CA ARG A 36 5.32 -1.57 5.23
C ARG A 36 5.21 -1.82 3.73
N VAL A 37 5.70 -0.88 2.94
CA VAL A 37 5.62 -0.99 1.48
C VAL A 37 6.70 -1.92 0.93
N ASN A 38 7.88 -1.92 1.53
CA ASN A 38 9.04 -2.59 0.94
C ASN A 38 9.48 -3.89 1.61
N MET A 39 9.15 -4.09 2.87
CA MET A 39 9.63 -5.24 3.63
C MET A 39 8.62 -6.39 3.63
N PRO A 40 8.98 -7.56 3.07
CA PRO A 40 8.05 -8.69 3.04
C PRO A 40 7.57 -9.13 4.43
N GLU A 41 8.42 -9.03 5.44
CA GLU A 41 8.04 -9.43 6.80
C GLU A 41 7.01 -8.51 7.42
N ASN A 42 6.78 -7.35 6.81
CA ASN A 42 5.75 -6.43 7.28
C ASN A 42 4.47 -6.51 6.46
N ALA A 43 4.38 -7.44 5.54
CA ALA A 43 3.18 -7.62 4.75
C ALA A 43 2.00 -7.97 5.65
N GLY A 44 0.88 -7.28 5.44
CA GLY A 44 -0.31 -7.54 6.22
C GLY A 44 -0.40 -6.81 7.54
N LYS A 45 0.57 -5.94 7.83
CA LYS A 45 0.58 -5.20 9.09
C LYS A 45 -0.07 -3.84 9.02
N TRP A 46 -0.74 -3.53 7.91
CA TRP A 46 -1.44 -2.27 7.77
C TRP A 46 -2.57 -2.13 8.78
N SER A 47 -2.65 -0.98 9.45
CA SER A 47 -3.81 -0.67 10.26
C SER A 47 -4.90 -0.09 9.37
N TRP A 48 -6.15 -0.15 9.83
CA TRP A 48 -7.26 0.38 9.06
C TRP A 48 -7.10 1.87 8.79
N LYS A 49 -6.63 2.62 9.79
CA LYS A 49 -6.41 4.06 9.62
C LYS A 49 -5.40 4.34 8.52
N GLU A 50 -4.34 3.54 8.46
CA GLU A 50 -3.31 3.72 7.45
C GLU A 50 -3.86 3.45 6.06
N ILE A 51 -4.63 2.39 5.93
CA ILE A 51 -5.24 2.04 4.64
C ILE A 51 -6.16 3.16 4.17
N VAL A 52 -7.02 3.66 5.06
CA VAL A 52 -7.95 4.73 4.72
C VAL A 52 -7.20 6.00 4.30
N ALA A 53 -6.16 6.36 5.04
CA ALA A 53 -5.39 7.56 4.72
C ALA A 53 -4.73 7.45 3.34
N ILE A 54 -4.14 6.31 3.05
CA ILE A 54 -3.47 6.11 1.76
C ILE A 54 -4.49 6.10 0.62
N CYS A 55 -5.61 5.42 0.83
CA CYS A 55 -6.66 5.38 -0.19
C CYS A 55 -7.20 6.78 -0.49
N THR A 56 -7.33 7.62 0.54
CA THR A 56 -7.81 8.98 0.36
C THR A 56 -6.82 9.80 -0.47
N VAL A 57 -5.53 9.69 -0.16
CA VAL A 57 -4.50 10.47 -0.86
C VAL A 57 -4.34 10.00 -2.31
N LEU A 58 -4.37 8.70 -2.53
CA LEU A 58 -4.13 8.12 -3.86
C LEU A 58 -5.42 7.87 -4.64
N HIS A 59 -6.58 8.19 -4.06
CA HIS A 59 -7.87 8.02 -4.72
C HIS A 59 -8.15 6.57 -5.10
N ILE A 60 -7.79 5.65 -4.20
CA ILE A 60 -8.07 4.23 -4.39
C ILE A 60 -9.52 3.96 -4.00
N GLN A 61 -10.27 3.36 -4.91
CA GLN A 61 -11.67 3.04 -4.65
C GLN A 61 -11.79 1.88 -3.65
N PRO A 62 -12.87 1.85 -2.86
CA PRO A 62 -13.03 0.78 -1.86
C PRO A 62 -12.92 -0.63 -2.43
N GLU A 63 -13.47 -0.86 -3.61
CA GLU A 63 -13.43 -2.19 -4.22
C GLU A 63 -12.04 -2.58 -4.70
N LYS A 64 -11.11 -1.63 -4.73
CA LYS A 64 -9.73 -1.89 -5.14
C LYS A 64 -8.77 -2.08 -3.97
N ILE A 65 -9.25 -1.90 -2.75
CA ILE A 65 -8.38 -2.01 -1.56
C ILE A 65 -7.67 -3.37 -1.53
N GLY A 66 -8.39 -4.43 -1.83
CA GLY A 66 -7.80 -5.77 -1.81
C GLY A 66 -6.63 -5.92 -2.77
N GLU A 67 -6.72 -5.30 -3.95
CA GLU A 67 -5.66 -5.41 -4.94
C GLU A 67 -4.37 -4.74 -4.47
N TYR A 68 -4.49 -3.65 -3.73
CA TYR A 68 -3.32 -2.88 -3.32
C TYR A 68 -2.75 -3.31 -1.97
N PHE A 69 -3.61 -3.69 -1.04
CA PHE A 69 -3.19 -3.96 0.34
C PHE A 69 -3.22 -5.44 0.73
N PHE A 70 -3.93 -6.26 -0.05
CA PHE A 70 -4.04 -7.69 0.26
C PHE A 70 -3.81 -8.54 -0.99
N PRO A 71 -2.65 -8.36 -1.65
CA PRO A 71 -2.41 -9.05 -2.92
C PRO A 71 -2.41 -10.58 -2.80
N ALA A 72 -2.04 -11.12 -1.65
CA ALA A 72 -2.06 -12.57 -1.46
C ALA A 72 -3.47 -13.10 -1.48
N ILE A 73 -4.40 -12.38 -0.83
CA ILE A 73 -5.80 -12.80 -0.79
C ILE A 73 -6.42 -12.68 -2.18
N ALA A 74 -6.16 -11.58 -2.87
CA ALA A 74 -6.67 -11.37 -4.21
C ALA A 74 -6.17 -12.46 -5.17
N LYS A 75 -4.91 -12.85 -5.00
CA LYS A 75 -4.33 -13.91 -5.83
C LYS A 75 -5.00 -15.24 -5.55
N ASP A 76 -5.28 -15.54 -4.30
CA ASP A 76 -5.95 -16.78 -3.93
C ASP A 76 -7.36 -16.84 -4.52
N GLU A 77 -8.06 -15.72 -4.53
CA GLU A 77 -9.37 -15.66 -5.14
C GLU A 77 -9.33 -15.98 -6.63
N LYS A 78 -8.28 -15.53 -7.30
CA LYS A 78 -8.13 -15.81 -8.73
C LYS A 78 -7.89 -17.28 -9.00
N THR A 79 -7.21 -17.96 -8.10
CA THR A 79 -6.90 -19.36 -8.29
C THR A 79 -8.05 -20.28 -7.87
N ALA A 80 -8.93 -19.79 -7.08
CA ALA A 80 -10.12 -20.54 -6.67
C ALA A 80 -11.22 -20.56 -7.76
#